data_e61857586efe10230a3167f43083cc8f
#
_entry.id   e61857586efe10230a3167f43083cc8f
#
_cell.length_a   1.000
_cell.length_b   1.000
_cell.length_c   1.000
_cell.angle_alpha   90.00
_cell.angle_beta   90.00
_cell.angle_gamma   90.00
#
_symmetry.space_group_name_H-M   'P 1'
#
loop_
_entity.id
_entity.type
_entity.pdbx_description
1 polymer ?
#
loop_
_entity_poly.entity_id
_entity_poly.type
_entity_poly.pdbx_seq_one_letter_code
_entity_poly.pdbx_strand_id
1 'polypeptide(L)'
;MNMFKKHKYLIIRNAISFELANFAFNYFLMKRDATEWMHKNNYVSEFTPGFGTWKDQQVPNTYSVYGDTFMETLMMKVLPVMEKHTELKLLPTYTYTRAYKKGDVLKRHKDRPSCQISTTVHLGGK
;
A
#
# COMPACT_ATOMS: atom_id res chain seq x y z
N MET A 1 -15.98 21.79 -12.45
CA MET A 1 -16.29 20.37 -12.77
C MET A 1 -15.34 19.47 -12.02
N ASN A 2 -15.84 18.39 -11.43
CA ASN A 2 -15.00 17.43 -10.73
C ASN A 2 -14.27 16.51 -11.74
N MET A 3 -12.94 16.59 -11.76
CA MET A 3 -12.12 15.84 -12.72
C MET A 3 -12.21 14.33 -12.51
N PHE A 4 -12.37 13.88 -11.26
CA PHE A 4 -12.54 12.46 -10.98
C PHE A 4 -13.84 11.92 -11.58
N LYS A 5 -14.94 12.65 -11.41
CA LYS A 5 -16.23 12.24 -11.98
C LYS A 5 -16.17 12.17 -13.50
N LYS A 6 -15.42 13.08 -14.12
CA LYS A 6 -15.27 13.15 -15.57
C LYS A 6 -14.40 12.01 -16.11
N HIS A 7 -13.21 11.79 -15.52
CA HIS A 7 -12.20 10.89 -16.06
C HIS A 7 -12.19 9.50 -15.40
N LYS A 8 -12.84 9.35 -14.24
CA LYS A 8 -12.84 8.13 -13.43
C LYS A 8 -11.47 7.80 -12.83
N TYR A 9 -10.53 8.73 -12.90
CA TYR A 9 -9.25 8.68 -12.20
C TYR A 9 -8.76 10.09 -11.94
N LEU A 10 -7.80 10.21 -11.04
CA LEU A 10 -7.16 11.49 -10.72
C LEU A 10 -5.77 11.25 -10.17
N ILE A 11 -4.83 12.12 -10.54
CA ILE A 11 -3.49 12.12 -9.96
C ILE A 11 -3.41 13.31 -9.01
N ILE A 12 -3.18 13.03 -7.73
CA ILE A 12 -3.07 14.03 -6.69
C ILE A 12 -1.61 14.14 -6.28
N ARG A 13 -1.01 15.30 -6.51
CA ARG A 13 0.36 15.53 -6.12
C ARG A 13 0.41 15.99 -4.67
N ASN A 14 1.45 15.53 -3.95
CA ASN A 14 1.67 15.91 -2.55
C ASN A 14 0.48 15.60 -1.62
N ALA A 15 -0.18 14.46 -1.86
CA ALA A 15 -1.28 14.01 -1.01
C ALA A 15 -0.85 13.81 0.44
N ILE A 16 0.41 13.43 0.65
CA ILE A 16 1.06 13.38 1.96
C ILE A 16 2.39 14.12 1.85
N SER A 17 2.94 14.56 3.00
CA SER A 17 4.23 15.24 3.00
C SER A 17 5.36 14.30 2.58
N PHE A 18 6.43 14.87 2.05
CA PHE A 18 7.63 14.11 1.70
C PHE A 18 8.22 13.41 2.93
N GLU A 19 8.25 14.11 4.06
CA GLU A 19 8.76 13.54 5.32
C GLU A 19 7.98 12.30 5.74
N LEU A 20 6.64 12.37 5.68
CA LEU A 20 5.80 11.23 6.03
C LEU A 20 5.99 10.07 5.04
N ALA A 21 6.03 10.37 3.74
CA ALA A 21 6.26 9.34 2.73
C ALA A 21 7.60 8.64 2.95
N ASN A 22 8.65 9.42 3.20
CA ASN A 22 9.98 8.89 3.44
C ASN A 22 10.04 8.05 4.73
N PHE A 23 9.36 8.50 5.78
CA PHE A 23 9.28 7.75 7.03
C PHE A 23 8.56 6.41 6.82
N ALA A 24 7.44 6.42 6.11
CA ALA A 24 6.69 5.21 5.80
C ALA A 24 7.50 4.25 4.92
N PHE A 25 8.23 4.79 3.95
CA PHE A 25 9.12 4.02 3.09
C PHE A 25 10.19 3.30 3.91
N ASN A 26 10.89 4.03 4.77
CA ASN A 26 11.95 3.45 5.61
C ASN A 26 11.38 2.44 6.61
N TYR A 27 10.21 2.72 7.18
CA TYR A 27 9.52 1.77 8.03
C TYR A 27 9.28 0.45 7.31
N PHE A 28 8.77 0.52 6.10
CA PHE A 28 8.41 -0.70 5.37
C PHE A 28 9.63 -1.53 4.96
N LEU A 29 10.70 -0.87 4.54
CA LEU A 29 11.95 -1.57 4.21
C LEU A 29 12.57 -2.22 5.45
N MET A 30 12.52 -1.55 6.58
CA MET A 30 13.02 -2.11 7.85
C MET A 30 12.17 -3.32 8.27
N LYS A 31 10.85 -3.23 8.13
CA LYS A 31 9.95 -4.35 8.42
C LYS A 31 10.26 -5.55 7.52
N ARG A 32 10.47 -5.31 6.23
CA ARG A 32 10.88 -6.36 5.29
C ARG A 32 12.15 -7.06 5.75
N ASP A 33 13.18 -6.29 6.07
CA ASP A 33 14.48 -6.85 6.43
C ASP A 33 14.42 -7.59 7.77
N ALA A 34 13.72 -7.04 8.75
CA ALA A 34 13.52 -7.71 10.05
C ALA A 34 12.73 -9.01 9.89
N THR A 35 11.69 -9.00 9.08
CA THR A 35 10.86 -10.19 8.83
C THR A 35 11.66 -11.28 8.12
N GLU A 36 12.47 -10.90 7.13
CA GLU A 36 13.34 -11.86 6.44
C GLU A 36 14.28 -12.55 7.42
N TRP A 37 14.91 -11.75 8.30
CA TRP A 37 15.80 -12.30 9.33
C TRP A 37 15.06 -13.23 10.28
N MET A 38 13.87 -12.83 10.73
CA MET A 38 13.07 -13.66 11.64
C MET A 38 12.64 -14.99 11.02
N HIS A 39 12.28 -14.98 9.75
CA HIS A 39 11.93 -16.21 9.04
C HIS A 39 13.15 -17.13 8.92
N LYS A 40 14.30 -16.60 8.52
CA LYS A 40 15.53 -17.37 8.37
C LYS A 40 16.02 -18.00 9.67
N ASN A 41 15.74 -17.35 10.79
CA ASN A 41 16.19 -17.80 12.12
C ASN A 41 15.06 -18.45 12.92
N ASN A 42 13.93 -18.73 12.30
CA ASN A 42 12.79 -19.42 12.90
C ASN A 42 12.19 -18.74 14.14
N TYR A 43 12.30 -17.41 14.21
CA TYR A 43 11.64 -16.63 15.28
C TYR A 43 10.15 -16.50 15.04
N VAL A 44 9.75 -16.45 13.77
CA VAL A 44 8.36 -16.28 13.37
C VAL A 44 8.10 -17.20 12.18
N SER A 45 6.95 -17.88 12.19
CA SER A 45 6.52 -18.68 11.05
C SER A 45 6.13 -17.76 9.87
N GLU A 46 6.41 -18.20 8.67
CA GLU A 46 5.99 -17.47 7.46
C GLU A 46 4.47 -17.34 7.34
N PHE A 47 3.70 -18.10 8.12
CA PHE A 47 2.25 -18.04 8.15
C PHE A 47 1.70 -17.13 9.25
N THR A 48 2.57 -16.49 10.05
CA THR A 48 2.15 -15.60 11.12
C THR A 48 1.56 -14.31 10.54
N PRO A 49 0.31 -13.97 10.88
CA PRO A 49 -0.32 -12.75 10.37
C PRO A 49 0.45 -11.48 10.78
N GLY A 50 0.40 -10.47 9.92
CA GLY A 50 0.93 -9.14 10.23
C GLY A 50 2.39 -8.89 9.84
N PHE A 51 3.16 -9.94 9.58
CA PHE A 51 4.57 -9.79 9.21
C PHE A 51 4.80 -9.69 7.71
N GLY A 52 3.83 -10.13 6.90
CA GLY A 52 3.94 -10.07 5.45
C GLY A 52 4.47 -11.35 4.83
N THR A 53 4.59 -11.33 3.51
CA THR A 53 4.94 -12.53 2.74
C THR A 53 5.65 -12.16 1.44
N TRP A 54 6.45 -13.11 0.94
CA TRP A 54 7.01 -13.06 -0.42
C TRP A 54 6.26 -13.98 -1.38
N LYS A 55 5.14 -14.56 -0.93
CA LYS A 55 4.40 -15.61 -1.67
C LYS A 55 3.11 -15.12 -2.29
N ASP A 56 2.93 -13.81 -2.45
CA ASP A 56 1.77 -13.28 -3.15
C ASP A 56 1.87 -13.61 -4.63
N GLN A 57 0.89 -14.33 -5.13
CA GLN A 57 0.86 -14.76 -6.53
C GLN A 57 0.72 -13.59 -7.51
N GLN A 58 0.22 -12.47 -7.07
CA GLN A 58 0.04 -11.28 -7.91
C GLN A 58 1.39 -10.72 -8.39
N VAL A 59 2.38 -10.69 -7.48
CA VAL A 59 3.76 -10.33 -7.81
C VAL A 59 4.68 -11.27 -7.04
N PRO A 60 4.99 -12.44 -7.60
CA PRO A 60 5.78 -13.46 -6.90
C PRO A 60 7.16 -12.97 -6.46
N ASN A 61 7.63 -13.47 -5.34
CA ASN A 61 8.96 -13.18 -4.77
C ASN A 61 9.16 -11.72 -4.38
N THR A 62 8.07 -11.01 -4.12
CA THR A 62 8.09 -9.59 -3.74
C THR A 62 7.39 -9.43 -2.40
N TYR A 63 8.04 -8.72 -1.47
CA TYR A 63 7.51 -8.54 -0.13
C TYR A 63 6.22 -7.71 -0.14
N SER A 64 5.19 -8.21 0.52
CA SER A 64 3.92 -7.51 0.65
C SER A 64 3.29 -7.75 2.01
N VAL A 65 2.52 -6.77 2.49
CA VAL A 65 1.80 -6.85 3.75
C VAL A 65 0.37 -6.36 3.54
N TYR A 66 -0.58 -7.20 3.92
CA TYR A 66 -1.99 -6.84 3.97
C TYR A 66 -2.31 -6.27 5.34
N GLY A 67 -2.98 -5.12 5.36
CA GLY A 67 -3.54 -4.59 6.60
C GLY A 67 -2.52 -4.19 7.66
N ASP A 68 -1.34 -3.72 7.25
CA ASP A 68 -0.33 -3.24 8.19
C ASP A 68 -0.88 -2.07 8.99
N THR A 69 -0.77 -2.13 10.32
CA THR A 69 -1.37 -1.11 11.21
C THR A 69 -0.87 0.30 10.93
N PHE A 70 0.43 0.45 10.67
CA PHE A 70 1.00 1.75 10.32
C PHE A 70 0.38 2.27 9.00
N MET A 71 0.27 1.39 8.00
CA MET A 71 -0.29 1.76 6.70
C MET A 71 -1.80 2.03 6.78
N GLU A 72 -2.53 1.32 7.66
CA GLU A 72 -3.95 1.61 7.92
C GLU A 72 -4.09 3.01 8.52
N THR A 73 -3.17 3.40 9.39
CA THR A 73 -3.13 4.76 9.95
C THR A 73 -2.88 5.79 8.84
N LEU A 74 -1.97 5.47 7.92
CA LEU A 74 -1.72 6.32 6.76
C LEU A 74 -2.96 6.44 5.87
N MET A 75 -3.69 5.36 5.67
CA MET A 75 -4.96 5.36 4.93
C MET A 75 -5.94 6.36 5.53
N MET A 76 -6.07 6.38 6.85
CA MET A 76 -6.96 7.32 7.53
C MET A 76 -6.54 8.77 7.33
N LYS A 77 -5.25 9.03 7.17
CA LYS A 77 -4.73 10.36 6.86
C LYS A 77 -5.00 10.75 5.41
N VAL A 78 -4.98 9.80 4.48
CA VAL A 78 -5.23 10.02 3.06
C VAL A 78 -6.73 10.15 2.77
N LEU A 79 -7.58 9.55 3.58
CA LEU A 79 -9.03 9.53 3.37
C LEU A 79 -9.65 10.92 3.12
N PRO A 80 -9.38 11.96 3.95
CA PRO A 80 -9.95 13.28 3.69
C PRO A 80 -9.50 13.89 2.36
N VAL A 81 -8.27 13.59 1.94
CA VAL A 81 -7.74 14.06 0.65
C VAL A 81 -8.53 13.42 -0.49
N MET A 82 -8.77 12.12 -0.40
CA MET A 82 -9.56 11.40 -1.41
C MET A 82 -11.00 11.91 -1.46
N GLU A 83 -11.62 12.11 -0.30
CA GLU A 83 -13.00 12.61 -0.24
C GLU A 83 -13.12 14.01 -0.85
N LYS A 84 -12.14 14.87 -0.56
CA LYS A 84 -12.10 16.22 -1.13
C LYS A 84 -12.04 16.19 -2.65
N HIS A 85 -11.18 15.36 -3.22
CA HIS A 85 -10.95 15.34 -4.66
C HIS A 85 -11.97 14.53 -5.44
N THR A 86 -12.59 13.53 -4.83
CA THR A 86 -13.64 12.74 -5.47
C THR A 86 -15.02 13.30 -5.26
N GLU A 87 -15.21 14.14 -4.25
CA GLU A 87 -16.52 14.62 -3.78
C GLU A 87 -17.44 13.47 -3.37
N LEU A 88 -16.83 12.38 -2.90
CA LEU A 88 -17.57 11.22 -2.42
C LEU A 88 -17.30 11.04 -0.93
N LYS A 89 -18.29 10.51 -0.23
CA LYS A 89 -18.07 10.01 1.12
C LYS A 89 -17.59 8.59 1.01
N LEU A 90 -16.40 8.32 1.54
CA LEU A 90 -15.72 7.04 1.37
C LEU A 90 -15.64 6.29 2.68
N LEU A 91 -15.78 4.97 2.61
CA LEU A 91 -15.60 4.08 3.74
C LEU A 91 -14.26 3.38 3.57
N PRO A 92 -13.29 3.57 4.49
CA PRO A 92 -12.01 2.88 4.39
C PRO A 92 -12.19 1.38 4.60
N THR A 93 -11.51 0.57 3.80
CA THR A 93 -11.58 -0.88 3.91
C THR A 93 -10.27 -1.49 4.37
N TYR A 94 -9.21 -1.40 3.57
CA TYR A 94 -7.91 -1.95 3.94
C TYR A 94 -6.79 -1.34 3.12
N THR A 95 -5.55 -1.61 3.54
CA THR A 95 -4.35 -1.29 2.78
C THR A 95 -3.63 -2.55 2.35
N TYR A 96 -2.88 -2.41 1.27
CA TYR A 96 -1.98 -3.45 0.79
C TYR A 96 -0.68 -2.77 0.38
N THR A 97 0.42 -3.14 1.02
CA THR A 97 1.71 -2.50 0.78
C THR A 97 2.68 -3.48 0.15
N ARG A 98 3.40 -3.02 -0.86
CA ARG A 98 4.33 -3.88 -1.59
C ARG A 98 5.65 -3.16 -1.83
N ALA A 99 6.76 -3.88 -1.62
CA ALA A 99 8.10 -3.39 -1.92
C ALA A 99 8.55 -3.97 -3.27
N TYR A 100 8.20 -3.28 -4.35
CA TYR A 100 8.61 -3.70 -5.68
C TYR A 100 10.12 -3.65 -5.84
N LYS A 101 10.67 -4.62 -6.54
CA LYS A 101 12.06 -4.63 -6.97
C LYS A 101 12.14 -4.60 -8.48
N LYS A 102 13.32 -4.30 -9.01
CA LYS A 102 13.51 -4.21 -10.46
C LYS A 102 13.04 -5.49 -11.15
N GLY A 103 12.23 -5.33 -12.17
CA GLY A 103 11.67 -6.42 -12.95
C GLY A 103 10.31 -6.93 -12.48
N ASP A 104 9.83 -6.49 -11.32
CA ASP A 104 8.50 -6.88 -10.86
C ASP A 104 7.42 -6.26 -11.74
N VAL A 105 6.40 -7.06 -12.03
CA VAL A 105 5.26 -6.63 -12.84
C VAL A 105 3.97 -6.97 -12.13
N LEU A 106 3.15 -5.95 -11.89
CA LEU A 106 1.76 -6.13 -11.49
C LEU A 106 0.92 -6.14 -12.75
N LYS A 107 0.41 -7.32 -13.11
CA LYS A 107 -0.41 -7.46 -14.31
C LYS A 107 -1.73 -6.71 -14.17
N ARG A 108 -2.32 -6.35 -15.30
CA ARG A 108 -3.65 -5.75 -15.31
C ARG A 108 -4.64 -6.68 -14.62
N HIS A 109 -5.41 -6.14 -13.69
CA HIS A 109 -6.35 -6.91 -12.87
C HIS A 109 -7.50 -6.00 -12.43
N LYS A 110 -8.49 -6.61 -11.80
CA LYS A 110 -9.56 -5.88 -11.11
C LYS A 110 -9.44 -6.13 -9.62
N ASP A 111 -9.62 -5.07 -8.84
CA ASP A 111 -9.67 -5.18 -7.39
C ASP A 111 -10.97 -5.86 -6.93
N ARG A 112 -11.02 -6.24 -5.65
CA ARG A 112 -12.23 -6.82 -5.06
C ARG A 112 -13.40 -5.83 -5.15
N PRO A 113 -14.65 -6.33 -5.19
CA PRO A 113 -15.83 -5.44 -5.20
C PRO A 113 -15.87 -4.45 -4.03
N SER A 114 -15.28 -4.79 -2.87
CA SER A 114 -15.20 -3.88 -1.72
C SER A 114 -14.27 -2.69 -1.98
N CYS A 115 -13.44 -2.74 -3.02
CA CYS A 115 -12.51 -1.66 -3.38
C CYS A 115 -13.08 -0.86 -4.55
N GLN A 116 -14.23 -0.25 -4.36
CA GLN A 116 -14.88 0.55 -5.41
C GLN A 116 -14.02 1.76 -5.80
N ILE A 117 -13.39 2.39 -4.82
CA ILE A 117 -12.46 3.50 -5.04
C ILE A 117 -11.11 3.06 -4.46
N SER A 118 -10.11 3.01 -5.31
CA SER A 118 -8.75 2.62 -4.92
C SER A 118 -7.79 3.77 -5.15
N THR A 119 -6.74 3.82 -4.35
CA THR A 119 -5.63 4.73 -4.60
C THR A 119 -4.31 4.00 -4.41
N THR A 120 -3.33 4.44 -5.16
CA THR A 120 -1.94 4.00 -4.98
C THR A 120 -1.14 5.19 -4.47
N VAL A 121 -0.44 5.01 -3.36
CA VAL A 121 0.42 6.06 -2.79
C VAL A 121 1.86 5.60 -2.95
N HIS A 122 2.64 6.37 -3.73
CA HIS A 122 4.07 6.12 -3.88
C HIS A 122 4.80 6.66 -2.66
N LEU A 123 5.51 5.81 -1.94
CA LEU A 123 6.20 6.20 -0.71
C LEU A 123 7.66 6.54 -0.93
N GLY A 124 8.31 5.89 -1.87
CA GLY A 124 9.72 6.14 -2.13
C GLY A 124 10.31 5.14 -3.12
N GLY A 125 11.64 5.24 -3.31
CA GLY A 125 12.36 4.41 -4.26
C GLY A 125 12.45 5.07 -5.63
N LYS A 126 12.93 4.29 -6.58
CA LYS A 126 13.12 4.77 -7.96
C LYS A 126 12.12 4.17 -8.91
#